data_0788edf0bc7053b5ccbade3cd7ae32f1
#
_entry.id   0788edf0bc7053b5ccbade3cd7ae32f1
#
_cell.length_a   1.000
_cell.length_b   1.000
_cell.length_c   1.000
_cell.angle_alpha   90.00
_cell.angle_beta   90.00
_cell.angle_gamma   90.00
#
_symmetry.space_group_name_H-M   'P 1'
#
loop_
_entity.id
_entity.type
_entity.pdbx_description
1 polymer ?
#
loop_
_entity_poly.entity_id
_entity_poly.type
_entity_poly.pdbx_seq_one_letter_code
_entity_poly.pdbx_strand_id
1 'polypeptide(L)'
;LVGVILITASLSILYFSGKNLIEITQILSIYVAASFRILPSVNKLVTGVQLIKLSYPAMNVLHKELKNFKKDQTFSGEKFSFEKNILVDIKKFRYPNSESFEISDIKFDISKGQKIGIIGASASGKSTVMEILTGISEPTQGNIEVDGKSIFSNIKGWQKLIGLVPQKIFILDESLRNNILFGLDNK
;
A
#
# COMPACT_ATOMS: atom_id res chain seq x y z
N LEU A 1 -23.03 -34.51 10.00
CA LEU A 1 -24.41 -34.73 10.48
C LEU A 1 -25.36 -35.06 9.33
N VAL A 2 -25.46 -34.27 8.27
CA VAL A 2 -26.35 -34.50 7.11
C VAL A 2 -26.09 -35.87 6.45
N GLY A 3 -24.85 -36.25 6.24
CA GLY A 3 -24.48 -37.55 5.63
C GLY A 3 -24.94 -38.72 6.47
N VAL A 4 -24.81 -38.65 7.81
CA VAL A 4 -25.27 -39.70 8.71
C VAL A 4 -26.80 -39.84 8.66
N ILE A 5 -27.51 -38.73 8.65
CA ILE A 5 -28.98 -38.68 8.54
C ILE A 5 -29.44 -39.33 7.22
N LEU A 6 -28.80 -39.01 6.10
CA LEU A 6 -29.14 -39.56 4.80
C LEU A 6 -28.86 -41.09 4.73
N ILE A 7 -27.75 -41.54 5.31
CA ILE A 7 -27.43 -42.96 5.37
C ILE A 7 -28.43 -43.73 6.25
N THR A 8 -28.76 -43.20 7.42
CA THR A 8 -29.74 -43.86 8.32
C THR A 8 -31.15 -43.85 7.73
N ALA A 9 -31.57 -42.77 7.06
CA ALA A 9 -32.85 -42.72 6.37
C ALA A 9 -32.92 -43.71 5.21
N SER A 10 -31.87 -43.81 4.40
CA SER A 10 -31.81 -44.79 3.28
C SER A 10 -31.80 -46.22 3.77
N LEU A 11 -31.09 -46.52 4.85
CA LEU A 11 -31.11 -47.81 5.49
C LEU A 11 -32.51 -48.22 6.02
N SER A 12 -33.21 -47.28 6.65
CA SER A 12 -34.56 -47.52 7.14
C SER A 12 -35.53 -47.81 5.97
N ILE A 13 -35.45 -47.07 4.90
CA ILE A 13 -36.27 -47.29 3.71
C ILE A 13 -35.98 -48.66 3.09
N LEU A 14 -34.73 -49.06 2.93
CA LEU A 14 -34.34 -50.35 2.40
C LEU A 14 -34.79 -51.52 3.25
N TYR A 15 -34.72 -51.37 4.59
CA TYR A 15 -35.19 -52.35 5.55
C TYR A 15 -36.71 -52.59 5.45
N PHE A 16 -37.49 -51.52 5.37
CA PHE A 16 -38.94 -51.56 5.23
C PHE A 16 -39.39 -52.07 3.84
N SER A 17 -38.52 -52.00 2.83
CA SER A 17 -38.82 -52.48 1.46
C SER A 17 -38.68 -53.99 1.28
N GLY A 18 -38.41 -54.77 2.36
CA GLY A 18 -38.32 -56.22 2.32
C GLY A 18 -37.15 -56.79 1.53
N LYS A 19 -36.09 -56.00 1.31
CA LYS A 19 -34.90 -56.46 0.58
C LYS A 19 -34.00 -57.39 1.47
N ASN A 20 -33.35 -58.34 0.81
CA ASN A 20 -32.43 -59.24 1.48
C ASN A 20 -31.19 -58.48 2.05
N LEU A 21 -30.67 -58.94 3.19
CA LEU A 21 -29.49 -58.41 3.83
C LEU A 21 -28.29 -58.26 2.88
N ILE A 22 -28.15 -59.19 1.92
CA ILE A 22 -27.07 -59.16 0.92
C ILE A 22 -27.21 -57.96 -0.02
N GLU A 23 -28.43 -57.66 -0.48
CA GLU A 23 -28.68 -56.50 -1.35
C GLU A 23 -28.45 -55.18 -0.61
N ILE A 24 -28.82 -55.10 0.67
CA ILE A 24 -28.60 -53.92 1.52
C ILE A 24 -27.11 -53.68 1.71
N THR A 25 -26.31 -54.70 1.96
CA THR A 25 -24.85 -54.57 2.14
C THR A 25 -24.14 -54.19 0.86
N GLN A 26 -24.60 -54.66 -0.33
CA GLN A 26 -24.07 -54.26 -1.62
C GLN A 26 -24.32 -52.77 -1.89
N ILE A 27 -25.52 -52.29 -1.65
CA ILE A 27 -25.90 -50.87 -1.84
C ILE A 27 -25.08 -49.97 -0.89
N LEU A 28 -24.94 -50.39 0.38
CA LEU A 28 -24.12 -49.66 1.35
C LEU A 28 -22.65 -49.57 0.94
N SER A 29 -22.07 -50.64 0.41
CA SER A 29 -20.69 -50.65 -0.06
C SER A 29 -20.46 -49.62 -1.16
N ILE A 30 -21.42 -49.49 -2.08
CA ILE A 30 -21.37 -48.50 -3.17
C ILE A 30 -21.43 -47.07 -2.61
N TYR A 31 -22.31 -46.80 -1.63
CA TYR A 31 -22.40 -45.49 -1.00
C TYR A 31 -21.13 -45.12 -0.24
N VAL A 32 -20.54 -46.05 0.49
CA VAL A 32 -19.28 -45.84 1.19
C VAL A 32 -18.16 -45.54 0.20
N ALA A 33 -18.02 -46.34 -0.86
CA ALA A 33 -17.03 -46.13 -1.90
C ALA A 33 -17.19 -44.78 -2.60
N ALA A 34 -18.43 -44.42 -2.94
CA ALA A 34 -18.75 -43.12 -3.52
C ALA A 34 -18.40 -41.94 -2.59
N SER A 35 -18.70 -42.09 -1.29
CA SER A 35 -18.39 -41.08 -0.27
C SER A 35 -16.89 -40.84 -0.16
N PHE A 36 -16.08 -41.85 -0.13
CA PHE A 36 -14.62 -41.74 -0.12
C PHE A 36 -14.06 -41.03 -1.35
N ARG A 37 -14.72 -41.14 -2.49
CA ARG A 37 -14.32 -40.48 -3.72
C ARG A 37 -14.78 -39.02 -3.78
N ILE A 38 -15.94 -38.70 -3.21
CA ILE A 38 -16.53 -37.36 -3.26
C ILE A 38 -15.93 -36.45 -2.18
N LEU A 39 -15.68 -36.97 -0.98
CA LEU A 39 -15.20 -36.19 0.17
C LEU A 39 -13.95 -35.34 -0.12
N PRO A 40 -12.88 -35.87 -0.78
CA PRO A 40 -11.72 -35.07 -1.13
C PRO A 40 -12.05 -33.94 -2.13
N SER A 41 -12.98 -34.17 -3.05
CA SER A 41 -13.40 -33.16 -4.03
C SER A 41 -14.14 -32.01 -3.34
N VAL A 42 -15.05 -32.32 -2.43
CA VAL A 42 -15.75 -31.31 -1.63
C VAL A 42 -14.77 -30.50 -0.78
N ASN A 43 -13.81 -31.17 -0.12
CA ASN A 43 -12.79 -30.49 0.67
C ASN A 43 -11.94 -29.52 -0.18
N LYS A 44 -11.55 -29.92 -1.39
CA LYS A 44 -10.84 -29.05 -2.34
C LYS A 44 -11.66 -27.81 -2.72
N LEU A 45 -12.96 -27.96 -2.94
CA LEU A 45 -13.85 -26.85 -3.25
C LEU A 45 -13.96 -25.88 -2.06
N VAL A 46 -14.17 -26.41 -0.85
CA VAL A 46 -14.25 -25.59 0.37
C VAL A 46 -12.95 -24.82 0.59
N THR A 47 -11.81 -25.49 0.48
CA THR A 47 -10.49 -24.84 0.61
C THR A 47 -10.27 -23.79 -0.45
N GLY A 48 -10.67 -24.06 -1.70
CA GLY A 48 -10.59 -23.08 -2.79
C GLY A 48 -11.38 -21.81 -2.51
N VAL A 49 -12.62 -21.95 -2.05
CA VAL A 49 -13.47 -20.81 -1.66
C VAL A 49 -12.87 -20.02 -0.49
N GLN A 50 -12.33 -20.72 0.51
CA GLN A 50 -11.65 -20.09 1.64
C GLN A 50 -10.42 -19.29 1.20
N LEU A 51 -9.62 -19.85 0.29
CA LEU A 51 -8.43 -19.17 -0.25
C LEU A 51 -8.80 -17.89 -1.00
N ILE A 52 -9.84 -17.93 -1.82
CA ILE A 52 -10.36 -16.74 -2.52
C ILE A 52 -10.80 -15.66 -1.52
N LYS A 53 -11.57 -16.04 -0.50
CA LYS A 53 -12.01 -15.10 0.55
C LYS A 53 -10.85 -14.47 1.31
N LEU A 54 -9.81 -15.24 1.58
CA LEU A 54 -8.62 -14.77 2.30
C LEU A 54 -7.80 -13.79 1.44
N SER A 55 -7.69 -14.05 0.14
CA SER A 55 -6.90 -13.24 -0.80
C SER A 55 -7.61 -11.97 -1.25
N TYR A 56 -8.93 -11.91 -1.18
CA TYR A 56 -9.73 -10.79 -1.66
C TYR A 56 -9.36 -9.42 -1.05
N PRO A 57 -9.16 -9.28 0.28
CA PRO A 57 -8.75 -8.01 0.87
C PRO A 57 -7.39 -7.50 0.34
N ALA A 58 -6.42 -8.41 0.19
CA ALA A 58 -5.10 -8.05 -0.34
C ALA A 58 -5.18 -7.58 -1.80
N MET A 59 -6.00 -8.22 -2.62
CA MET A 59 -6.25 -7.81 -4.01
C MET A 59 -6.88 -6.42 -4.09
N ASN A 60 -7.82 -6.08 -3.20
CA ASN A 60 -8.44 -4.77 -3.16
C ASN A 60 -7.45 -3.65 -2.81
N VAL A 61 -6.57 -3.90 -1.83
CA VAL A 61 -5.51 -2.94 -1.47
C VAL A 61 -4.59 -2.72 -2.66
N LEU A 62 -4.10 -3.80 -3.27
CA LEU A 62 -3.21 -3.72 -4.43
C LEU A 62 -3.88 -3.00 -5.62
N HIS A 63 -5.15 -3.30 -5.89
CA HIS A 63 -5.90 -2.63 -6.97
C HIS A 63 -6.03 -1.12 -6.73
N LYS A 64 -6.31 -0.71 -5.48
CA LYS A 64 -6.42 0.69 -5.09
C LYS A 64 -5.07 1.42 -5.27
N GLU A 65 -3.98 0.81 -4.82
CA GLU A 65 -2.65 1.38 -4.98
C GLU A 65 -2.23 1.49 -6.45
N LEU A 66 -2.43 0.45 -7.25
CA LEU A 66 -2.13 0.48 -8.68
C LEU A 66 -2.96 1.53 -9.45
N LYS A 67 -4.22 1.75 -9.04
CA LYS A 67 -5.06 2.80 -9.64
C LYS A 67 -4.54 4.20 -9.30
N ASN A 68 -4.06 4.42 -8.09
CA ASN A 68 -3.45 5.67 -7.68
C ASN A 68 -2.11 5.90 -8.42
N PHE A 69 -1.29 4.87 -8.56
CA PHE A 69 -0.01 4.95 -9.28
C PHE A 69 -0.12 5.42 -10.74
N LYS A 70 -1.20 5.03 -11.44
CA LYS A 70 -1.42 5.45 -12.84
C LYS A 70 -1.78 6.94 -12.97
N LYS A 71 -2.31 7.56 -11.92
CA LYS A 71 -2.72 8.96 -11.94
C LYS A 71 -1.53 9.92 -11.83
N ASP A 72 -0.42 9.46 -11.26
CA ASP A 72 0.75 10.31 -10.97
C ASP A 72 1.79 10.38 -12.10
N GLN A 73 1.59 9.71 -13.24
CA GLN A 73 2.62 9.58 -14.26
C GLN A 73 2.63 10.66 -15.35
N THR A 74 1.70 11.59 -15.38
CA THR A 74 1.65 12.65 -16.41
C THR A 74 2.11 13.99 -15.86
N PHE A 75 3.39 14.10 -15.50
CA PHE A 75 4.03 15.38 -15.24
C PHE A 75 4.99 15.76 -16.38
N SER A 76 4.45 16.37 -17.43
CA SER A 76 5.23 17.18 -18.37
C SER A 76 5.15 18.63 -17.92
N GLY A 77 5.89 18.98 -16.89
CA GLY A 77 5.97 20.36 -16.42
C GLY A 77 7.25 21.04 -16.92
N GLU A 78 7.21 22.38 -17.03
CA GLU A 78 8.39 23.19 -17.30
C GLU A 78 9.53 22.86 -16.33
N LYS A 79 10.77 22.96 -16.81
CA LYS A 79 11.96 22.80 -15.97
C LYS A 79 11.95 23.86 -14.87
N PHE A 80 12.15 23.47 -13.62
CA PHE A 80 12.43 24.39 -12.54
C PHE A 80 13.86 24.92 -12.67
N SER A 81 14.02 26.23 -12.47
CA SER A 81 15.29 26.87 -12.16
C SER A 81 15.14 27.59 -10.81
N PHE A 82 16.20 27.66 -10.04
CA PHE A 82 16.24 28.42 -8.80
C PHE A 82 17.24 29.57 -8.95
N GLU A 83 16.75 30.79 -9.09
CA GLU A 83 17.59 31.95 -9.36
C GLU A 83 17.52 33.02 -8.28
N LYS A 84 16.37 33.22 -7.63
CA LYS A 84 16.16 34.31 -6.66
C LYS A 84 15.87 33.82 -5.26
N ASN A 85 14.66 33.30 -5.03
CA ASN A 85 14.21 32.93 -3.72
C ASN A 85 13.19 31.80 -3.71
N ILE A 86 13.05 31.17 -2.53
CA ILE A 86 11.99 30.21 -2.22
C ILE A 86 11.11 30.89 -1.17
N LEU A 87 9.84 31.09 -1.47
CA LEU A 87 8.85 31.58 -0.54
C LEU A 87 8.09 30.40 0.08
N VAL A 88 8.13 30.29 1.38
CA VAL A 88 7.42 29.28 2.16
C VAL A 88 6.27 29.96 2.88
N ASP A 89 5.05 29.55 2.61
CA ASP A 89 3.83 30.01 3.27
C ASP A 89 2.95 28.79 3.59
N ILE A 90 3.18 28.16 4.72
CA ILE A 90 2.42 27.00 5.20
C ILE A 90 1.41 27.52 6.24
N LYS A 91 0.18 27.71 5.81
CA LYS A 91 -0.91 28.15 6.70
C LYS A 91 -1.38 27.01 7.58
N LYS A 92 -1.41 25.78 7.02
CA LYS A 92 -1.86 24.59 7.74
C LYS A 92 -1.34 23.31 7.10
N PHE A 93 -0.85 22.43 7.92
CA PHE A 93 -0.54 21.04 7.50
C PHE A 93 -0.95 20.05 8.57
N ARG A 94 -1.59 18.96 8.13
CA ARG A 94 -1.96 17.81 8.96
C ARG A 94 -1.75 16.52 8.16
N TYR A 95 -1.18 15.52 8.79
CA TYR A 95 -1.09 14.19 8.19
C TYR A 95 -2.50 13.56 8.03
N PRO A 96 -2.80 12.85 6.94
CA PRO A 96 -4.13 12.30 6.67
C PRO A 96 -4.70 11.40 7.78
N ASN A 97 -3.83 10.75 8.56
CA ASN A 97 -4.21 9.80 9.62
C ASN A 97 -3.90 10.30 11.04
N SER A 98 -3.64 11.59 11.21
CA SER A 98 -3.32 12.18 12.52
C SER A 98 -4.34 13.23 12.91
N GLU A 99 -4.99 13.04 14.04
CA GLU A 99 -5.93 14.02 14.60
C GLU A 99 -5.24 15.03 15.53
N SER A 100 -4.08 14.66 16.09
CA SER A 100 -3.42 15.43 17.17
C SER A 100 -2.25 16.30 16.71
N PHE A 101 -1.68 16.06 15.52
CA PHE A 101 -0.52 16.82 15.04
C PHE A 101 -0.92 17.78 13.93
N GLU A 102 -0.63 19.05 14.12
CA GLU A 102 -0.87 20.11 13.16
C GLU A 102 0.29 21.09 13.16
N ILE A 103 0.69 21.54 12.00
CA ILE A 103 1.59 22.68 11.81
C ILE A 103 0.78 23.83 11.22
N SER A 104 0.93 25.02 11.77
CA SER A 104 0.25 26.23 11.29
C SER A 104 1.18 27.43 11.27
N ASP A 105 0.85 28.40 10.40
CA ASP A 105 1.40 29.75 10.35
C ASP A 105 2.94 29.83 10.24
N ILE A 106 3.52 28.99 9.36
CA ILE A 106 4.95 29.07 9.05
C ILE A 106 5.12 29.87 7.77
N LYS A 107 5.79 31.02 7.90
CA LYS A 107 6.11 31.89 6.77
C LYS A 107 7.54 32.40 6.85
N PHE A 108 8.32 32.14 5.80
CA PHE A 108 9.67 32.66 5.62
C PHE A 108 10.08 32.59 4.15
N ASP A 109 11.14 33.29 3.80
CA ASP A 109 11.78 33.24 2.50
C ASP A 109 13.24 32.80 2.58
N ILE A 110 13.71 32.15 1.53
CA ILE A 110 15.09 31.67 1.40
C ILE A 110 15.68 32.26 0.14
N SER A 111 16.60 33.19 0.29
CA SER A 111 17.32 33.74 -0.86
C SER A 111 18.38 32.78 -1.41
N LYS A 112 18.69 32.86 -2.69
CA LYS A 112 19.74 32.06 -3.31
C LYS A 112 21.07 32.22 -2.58
N GLY A 113 21.71 31.10 -2.23
CA GLY A 113 22.97 31.09 -1.48
C GLY A 113 22.84 31.27 0.03
N GLN A 114 21.64 31.51 0.55
CA GLN A 114 21.39 31.64 1.98
C GLN A 114 21.48 30.27 2.68
N LYS A 115 22.00 30.30 3.92
CA LYS A 115 22.02 29.13 4.83
C LYS A 115 21.01 29.38 5.94
N ILE A 116 20.08 28.45 6.14
CA ILE A 116 19.04 28.54 7.16
C ILE A 116 19.20 27.40 8.16
N GLY A 117 19.13 27.72 9.46
CA GLY A 117 19.05 26.75 10.54
C GLY A 117 17.63 26.68 11.08
N ILE A 118 17.04 25.47 11.12
CA ILE A 118 15.74 25.21 11.76
C ILE A 118 16.02 24.61 13.13
N ILE A 119 15.69 25.35 14.19
CA ILE A 119 15.89 24.94 15.59
C ILE A 119 14.55 24.79 16.32
N GLY A 120 14.50 23.93 17.31
CA GLY A 120 13.28 23.69 18.10
C GLY A 120 13.37 22.39 18.89
N ALA A 121 12.44 22.20 19.82
CA ALA A 121 12.34 21.00 20.65
C ALA A 121 12.13 19.72 19.79
N SER A 122 12.35 18.55 20.40
CA SER A 122 12.00 17.29 19.75
C SER A 122 10.49 17.26 19.47
N ALA A 123 10.11 16.66 18.32
CA ALA A 123 8.71 16.60 17.87
C ALA A 123 8.02 17.95 17.56
N SER A 124 8.78 19.07 17.46
CA SER A 124 8.22 20.38 17.11
C SER A 124 7.84 20.55 15.62
N GLY A 125 7.95 19.51 14.80
CA GLY A 125 7.58 19.56 13.39
C GLY A 125 8.73 19.93 12.43
N LYS A 126 9.99 20.02 12.85
CA LYS A 126 11.13 20.35 11.98
C LYS A 126 11.24 19.41 10.77
N SER A 127 11.15 18.10 11.01
CA SER A 127 11.19 17.10 9.94
C SER A 127 10.02 17.23 8.98
N THR A 128 8.84 17.55 9.50
CA THR A 128 7.64 17.77 8.69
C THR A 128 7.78 18.99 7.79
N VAL A 129 8.38 20.08 8.30
CA VAL A 129 8.70 21.26 7.46
C VAL A 129 9.67 20.88 6.34
N MET A 130 10.68 20.04 6.62
CA MET A 130 11.59 19.54 5.59
C MET A 130 10.91 18.65 4.58
N GLU A 131 9.97 17.78 5.01
CA GLU A 131 9.15 16.96 4.10
C GLU A 131 8.30 17.82 3.16
N ILE A 132 7.72 18.91 3.67
CA ILE A 132 6.94 19.84 2.84
C ILE A 132 7.86 20.60 1.89
N LEU A 133 9.00 21.10 2.35
CA LEU A 133 9.99 21.80 1.52
C LEU A 133 10.54 20.93 0.38
N THR A 134 10.75 19.65 0.63
CA THR A 134 11.22 18.70 -0.38
C THR A 134 10.12 18.18 -1.29
N GLY A 135 8.85 18.57 -1.02
CA GLY A 135 7.70 18.15 -1.79
C GLY A 135 7.32 16.68 -1.60
N ILE A 136 7.71 16.06 -0.48
CA ILE A 136 7.24 14.73 -0.08
C ILE A 136 5.81 14.83 0.43
N SER A 137 5.49 15.91 1.13
CA SER A 137 4.16 16.21 1.63
C SER A 137 3.68 17.56 1.11
N GLU A 138 2.41 17.68 0.78
CA GLU A 138 1.76 18.93 0.35
C GLU A 138 1.03 19.56 1.53
N PRO A 139 1.16 20.89 1.77
CA PRO A 139 0.43 21.55 2.84
C PRO A 139 -1.08 21.49 2.60
N THR A 140 -1.86 21.35 3.67
CA THR A 140 -3.33 21.35 3.59
C THR A 140 -3.85 22.73 3.13
N GLN A 141 -3.15 23.79 3.56
CA GLN A 141 -3.40 25.16 3.16
C GLN A 141 -2.05 25.91 3.11
N GLY A 142 -1.87 26.72 2.07
CA GLY A 142 -0.63 27.43 1.82
C GLY A 142 0.07 26.94 0.56
N ASN A 143 1.28 27.41 0.31
CA ASN A 143 2.06 27.05 -0.86
C ASN A 143 3.56 27.23 -0.60
N ILE A 144 4.36 26.58 -1.43
CA ILE A 144 5.80 26.83 -1.53
C ILE A 144 6.07 27.26 -2.97
N GLU A 145 6.72 28.39 -3.12
CA GLU A 145 7.01 28.95 -4.42
C GLU A 145 8.51 29.14 -4.62
N VAL A 146 8.99 28.79 -5.78
CA VAL A 146 10.37 29.03 -6.23
C VAL A 146 10.30 30.01 -7.39
N ASP A 147 10.88 31.19 -7.20
CA ASP A 147 10.85 32.30 -8.17
C ASP A 147 9.42 32.59 -8.69
N GLY A 148 8.42 32.53 -7.80
CA GLY A 148 7.01 32.80 -8.09
C GLY A 148 6.24 31.63 -8.72
N LYS A 149 6.85 30.42 -8.82
CA LYS A 149 6.18 29.21 -9.33
C LYS A 149 5.99 28.21 -8.19
N SER A 150 4.78 27.70 -8.01
CA SER A 150 4.51 26.65 -7.02
C SER A 150 5.28 25.35 -7.32
N ILE A 151 5.95 24.80 -6.31
CA ILE A 151 6.67 23.53 -6.44
C ILE A 151 5.73 22.37 -6.78
N PHE A 152 4.47 22.46 -6.36
CA PHE A 152 3.44 21.42 -6.58
C PHE A 152 2.93 21.38 -8.01
N SER A 153 3.23 22.41 -8.83
CA SER A 153 2.93 22.38 -10.26
C SER A 153 3.78 21.38 -11.05
N ASN A 154 5.02 21.13 -10.59
CA ASN A 154 5.94 20.13 -11.15
C ASN A 154 6.90 19.60 -10.08
N ILE A 155 6.39 18.78 -9.19
CA ILE A 155 7.13 18.27 -8.03
C ILE A 155 8.40 17.49 -8.43
N LYS A 156 8.36 16.72 -9.52
CA LYS A 156 9.53 15.98 -10.02
C LYS A 156 10.62 16.91 -10.53
N GLY A 157 10.23 18.04 -11.16
CA GLY A 157 11.16 19.08 -11.59
C GLY A 157 11.85 19.73 -10.41
N TRP A 158 11.09 20.04 -9.35
CA TRP A 158 11.61 20.58 -8.11
C TRP A 158 12.55 19.61 -7.39
N GLN A 159 12.14 18.35 -7.21
CA GLN A 159 12.94 17.33 -6.53
C GLN A 159 14.30 17.06 -7.22
N LYS A 160 14.40 17.24 -8.53
CA LYS A 160 15.68 17.13 -9.26
C LYS A 160 16.70 18.21 -8.89
N LEU A 161 16.27 19.33 -8.32
CA LEU A 161 17.13 20.42 -7.86
C LEU A 161 17.57 20.24 -6.40
N ILE A 162 16.99 19.27 -5.68
CA ILE A 162 17.22 19.09 -4.25
C ILE A 162 18.22 17.95 -4.01
N GLY A 163 19.21 18.19 -3.16
CA GLY A 163 20.01 17.17 -2.51
C GLY A 163 19.60 17.04 -1.05
N LEU A 164 19.01 15.90 -0.68
CA LEU A 164 18.61 15.63 0.70
C LEU A 164 19.58 14.67 1.37
N VAL A 165 20.10 15.06 2.53
CA VAL A 165 20.87 14.18 3.41
C VAL A 165 19.96 13.77 4.58
N PRO A 166 19.46 12.54 4.64
CA PRO A 166 18.56 12.10 5.69
C PRO A 166 19.33 11.84 7.01
N GLN A 167 18.62 11.90 8.13
CA GLN A 167 19.20 11.61 9.46
C GLN A 167 19.70 10.16 9.57
N LYS A 168 18.99 9.20 8.94
CA LYS A 168 19.44 7.81 8.82
C LYS A 168 19.88 7.58 7.38
N ILE A 169 21.19 7.42 7.20
CA ILE A 169 21.78 7.15 5.90
C ILE A 169 21.67 5.64 5.65
N PHE A 170 21.10 5.26 4.51
CA PHE A 170 21.10 3.89 4.03
C PHE A 170 22.30 3.67 3.12
N ILE A 171 23.13 2.69 3.45
CA ILE A 171 24.29 2.29 2.67
C ILE A 171 24.03 0.87 2.15
N LEU A 172 24.18 0.67 0.85
CA LEU A 172 24.10 -0.63 0.23
C LEU A 172 25.36 -1.45 0.55
N ASP A 173 25.22 -2.77 0.64
CA ASP A 173 26.34 -3.70 0.76
C ASP A 173 27.08 -3.85 -0.58
N GLU A 174 27.64 -2.73 -1.03
CA GLU A 174 28.26 -2.52 -2.33
C GLU A 174 29.50 -1.63 -2.19
N SER A 175 30.28 -1.47 -3.26
CA SER A 175 31.41 -0.56 -3.27
C SER A 175 31.00 0.89 -2.97
N LEU A 176 31.93 1.69 -2.44
CA LEU A 176 31.72 3.13 -2.24
C LEU A 176 31.28 3.83 -3.54
N ARG A 177 31.86 3.43 -4.67
CA ARG A 177 31.49 3.96 -5.98
C ARG A 177 30.03 3.69 -6.31
N ASN A 178 29.55 2.47 -6.09
CA ASN A 178 28.16 2.08 -6.36
C ASN A 178 27.17 2.78 -5.42
N ASN A 179 27.55 3.03 -4.17
CA ASN A 179 26.77 3.82 -3.25
C ASN A 179 26.65 5.29 -3.68
N ILE A 180 27.73 5.89 -4.22
CA ILE A 180 27.70 7.28 -4.72
C ILE A 180 26.91 7.40 -6.01
N LEU A 181 27.03 6.41 -6.91
CA LEU A 181 26.36 6.39 -8.21
C LEU A 181 24.94 5.82 -8.14
N PHE A 182 24.43 5.50 -6.95
CA PHE A 182 23.12 4.89 -6.79
C PHE A 182 22.03 5.74 -7.46
N GLY A 183 21.26 5.11 -8.34
CA GLY A 183 20.18 5.78 -9.10
C GLY A 183 20.66 6.58 -10.34
N LEU A 184 21.94 6.60 -10.62
CA LEU A 184 22.48 7.14 -11.87
C LEU A 184 22.67 6.00 -12.86
N ASP A 185 22.22 6.20 -14.10
CA ASP A 185 22.51 5.25 -15.19
C ASP A 185 24.03 5.18 -15.39
N ASN A 186 24.59 3.98 -15.28
CA ASN A 186 25.98 3.71 -15.63
C ASN A 186 26.16 3.95 -17.14
N LYS A 187 26.53 5.15 -17.52
CA LYS A 187 27.09 5.47 -18.84
C LYS A 187 28.58 5.69 -18.72
#